data_38ecb22112008363c47f9446504ccba9
#
_entry.id   38ecb22112008363c47f9446504ccba9
#
_cell.length_a   1.000
_cell.length_b   1.000
_cell.length_c   1.000
_cell.angle_alpha   90.00
_cell.angle_beta   90.00
_cell.angle_gamma   90.00
#
_symmetry.space_group_name_H-M   'P 1'
#
loop_
_entity.id
_entity.type
_entity.pdbx_description
1 polymer ?
#
loop_
_entity_poly.entity_id
_entity_poly.type
_entity_poly.pdbx_seq_one_letter_code
_entity_poly.pdbx_strand_id
1 'polypeptide(L)'
;MKKEQPRERRREEMQERPARPRNTSSSAASTRKKAARSARPTGSASHTQQIKGKSARPVSPTQARRNPEARRKKRPRRNFLPTIVTVLLLAVVLCGGGYFLLQKGLSFGRQVQAFDINQEFQYQNTLKATSRAASFAADLCVVSGDQSLDSVTLEEGQEGLLLDINDKSVMYAKGAYEKVYPASITKIMTALLAFTNGNMDDIVTISEENVTLEEGSQRVGFQVGDQVTMDELVHCLLVYSGNDAASAIATHVGGSTENFVSMMNAYAAQLGCTGTHFTNPHGLQDENHYTTPYDIYLMLKEALKYPEFTEITQMGSYTANYKYSDGSDASVVLTATDHYLTGEATAPKGVTILGGKTGTTSSAGNCLALLCQNEYGNPFVSIVMGASSKELLYQEMSSLLENINTV
;
A
#
# COMPACT_ATOMS: atom_id res chain seq x y z
N MET A 1 17.84 -11.35 -73.60
CA MET A 1 17.74 -10.04 -74.26
C MET A 1 17.70 -8.98 -73.16
N LYS A 2 18.72 -8.15 -73.15
CA LYS A 2 18.99 -6.97 -72.40
C LYS A 2 17.92 -5.91 -72.60
N LYS A 3 17.69 -5.08 -71.50
CA LYS A 3 17.56 -3.63 -71.47
C LYS A 3 17.38 -3.28 -70.02
N GLU A 4 18.34 -2.84 -69.27
CA GLU A 4 19.02 -1.52 -69.11
C GLU A 4 18.07 -0.36 -68.77
N GLN A 5 18.46 0.23 -67.63
CA GLN A 5 18.03 1.43 -66.90
C GLN A 5 17.90 2.71 -67.76
N PRO A 6 17.35 3.82 -67.21
CA PRO A 6 18.31 4.76 -66.59
C PRO A 6 17.86 5.44 -65.27
N ARG A 7 18.90 5.77 -64.51
CA ARG A 7 18.94 6.71 -63.44
C ARG A 7 18.67 8.12 -63.96
N GLU A 8 17.86 8.90 -63.28
CA GLU A 8 17.93 10.35 -63.36
C GLU A 8 17.97 11.01 -61.98
N ARG A 9 18.99 11.78 -61.81
CA ARG A 9 19.33 12.67 -60.69
C ARG A 9 18.34 13.83 -60.68
N ARG A 10 17.88 14.23 -59.48
CA ARG A 10 17.60 15.63 -59.20
C ARG A 10 18.35 16.07 -57.95
N ARG A 11 19.23 16.99 -58.21
CA ARG A 11 19.97 17.87 -57.31
C ARG A 11 19.08 19.05 -56.94
N GLU A 12 19.29 19.50 -55.68
CA GLU A 12 19.26 20.87 -55.24
C GLU A 12 17.92 21.60 -55.14
N GLU A 13 17.47 21.76 -53.90
CA GLU A 13 17.07 23.10 -53.44
C GLU A 13 17.33 23.19 -51.95
N MET A 14 18.45 23.85 -51.60
CA MET A 14 18.70 24.42 -50.30
C MET A 14 17.87 25.70 -50.19
N GLN A 15 16.95 25.80 -49.25
CA GLN A 15 16.37 27.08 -48.86
C GLN A 15 16.57 27.31 -47.36
N GLU A 16 17.15 28.43 -47.15
CA GLU A 16 17.68 29.13 -46.00
C GLU A 16 16.80 29.12 -44.76
N ARG A 17 17.46 28.91 -43.63
CA ARG A 17 16.97 29.27 -42.31
C ARG A 17 17.19 30.75 -42.03
N PRO A 18 16.23 31.53 -41.50
CA PRO A 18 16.49 32.83 -40.96
C PRO A 18 17.12 32.74 -39.56
N ALA A 19 18.10 33.58 -39.34
CA ALA A 19 18.94 33.68 -38.14
C ALA A 19 18.20 34.30 -36.94
N ARG A 20 18.55 33.80 -35.73
CA ARG A 20 18.23 34.41 -34.45
C ARG A 20 18.97 35.78 -34.28
N PRO A 21 18.35 36.79 -33.69
CA PRO A 21 19.07 37.96 -33.24
C PRO A 21 19.81 37.69 -31.92
N ARG A 22 21.10 37.92 -31.95
CA ARG A 22 21.98 38.11 -30.78
C ARG A 22 21.62 39.46 -30.15
N ASN A 23 21.36 39.49 -28.86
CA ASN A 23 21.42 40.69 -28.07
C ASN A 23 22.74 40.71 -27.29
N THR A 24 23.50 41.72 -27.59
CA THR A 24 24.79 42.07 -27.03
C THR A 24 24.64 42.75 -25.67
N SER A 25 25.55 42.39 -24.83
CA SER A 25 25.96 42.98 -23.57
C SER A 25 26.01 44.52 -23.52
N SER A 26 25.66 45.08 -22.37
CA SER A 26 26.37 46.25 -21.86
C SER A 26 26.50 46.12 -20.33
N SER A 27 27.77 46.12 -19.96
CA SER A 27 28.33 46.27 -18.64
C SER A 27 28.08 47.66 -18.08
N ALA A 28 27.77 47.77 -16.80
CA ALA A 28 28.17 48.92 -16.01
C ALA A 28 28.49 48.48 -14.59
N ALA A 29 29.68 48.78 -14.22
CA ALA A 29 30.38 48.48 -13.00
C ALA A 29 30.05 49.50 -11.88
N SER A 30 30.53 49.14 -10.71
CA SER A 30 30.88 50.00 -9.56
C SER A 30 29.72 50.37 -8.64
N THR A 31 29.78 50.07 -7.36
CA THR A 31 30.82 50.53 -6.42
C THR A 31 30.79 49.72 -5.10
N ARG A 32 31.98 49.37 -4.68
CA ARG A 32 32.34 48.97 -3.31
C ARG A 32 31.94 50.02 -2.30
N LYS A 33 31.43 49.62 -1.13
CA LYS A 33 31.88 50.18 0.14
C LYS A 33 31.96 49.10 1.22
N LYS A 34 33.17 48.97 1.72
CA LYS A 34 33.61 48.28 2.92
C LYS A 34 33.19 49.11 4.16
N ALA A 35 33.08 48.41 5.23
CA ALA A 35 33.47 48.65 6.62
C ALA A 35 32.31 48.35 7.53
N ALA A 36 32.42 47.82 8.70
CA ALA A 36 33.52 47.33 9.52
C ALA A 36 32.90 46.51 10.67
N ARG A 37 33.58 45.49 11.07
CA ARG A 37 33.84 44.96 12.39
C ARG A 37 33.36 45.83 13.57
N SER A 38 32.71 45.16 14.52
CA SER A 38 32.97 45.27 15.96
C SER A 38 32.08 44.27 16.64
N ALA A 39 32.60 43.18 17.16
CA ALA A 39 33.13 42.96 18.49
C ALA A 39 32.02 42.64 19.54
N ARG A 40 32.05 41.38 19.97
CA ARG A 40 31.53 40.93 21.26
C ARG A 40 32.10 41.75 22.38
N PRO A 41 31.36 41.94 23.46
CA PRO A 41 31.89 41.36 24.69
C PRO A 41 30.87 40.55 25.54
N THR A 42 31.45 39.61 26.18
CA THR A 42 31.11 38.86 27.39
C THR A 42 30.67 39.74 28.57
N GLY A 43 29.78 39.17 29.44
CA GLY A 43 29.47 39.69 30.74
C GLY A 43 28.17 39.08 31.24
N SER A 44 28.19 38.04 31.90
CA SER A 44 28.10 37.62 33.30
C SER A 44 27.36 38.63 34.22
N ALA A 45 26.30 38.16 34.84
CA ALA A 45 25.94 38.31 36.25
C ALA A 45 24.42 38.16 36.42
N SER A 46 23.99 37.06 36.93
CA SER A 46 23.44 36.84 38.28
C SER A 46 22.63 38.00 38.86
N HIS A 47 21.36 37.76 39.09
CA HIS A 47 20.69 38.30 40.28
C HIS A 47 19.64 37.31 40.79
N THR A 48 20.08 36.67 41.85
CA THR A 48 19.34 36.01 42.90
C THR A 48 18.59 37.08 43.72
N GLN A 49 17.32 36.88 43.96
CA GLN A 49 16.69 37.48 45.15
C GLN A 49 15.98 36.41 45.96
N GLN A 50 16.68 36.05 46.99
CA GLN A 50 16.16 35.46 48.23
C GLN A 50 15.36 36.52 48.99
N ILE A 51 14.22 36.15 49.54
CA ILE A 51 13.67 36.77 50.72
C ILE A 51 13.57 35.71 51.80
N LYS A 52 14.36 35.99 52.77
CA LYS A 52 14.54 35.48 54.13
C LYS A 52 13.33 35.81 55.03
N GLY A 53 13.18 34.98 56.04
CA GLY A 53 12.52 35.30 57.26
C GLY A 53 12.40 34.09 58.17
N LYS A 54 13.45 33.77 58.85
CA LYS A 54 13.80 33.79 60.25
C LYS A 54 12.93 32.86 61.11
N SER A 55 13.47 31.74 61.57
CA SER A 55 14.39 31.62 62.72
C SER A 55 13.76 32.02 64.11
N ALA A 56 13.61 31.01 64.94
CA ALA A 56 14.19 31.01 66.26
C ALA A 56 13.85 29.74 67.08
N ARG A 57 14.86 29.01 67.40
CA ARG A 57 15.05 28.28 68.67
C ARG A 57 15.51 29.37 69.72
N PRO A 58 15.64 29.12 71.00
CA PRO A 58 15.70 27.86 71.78
C PRO A 58 15.11 27.98 73.22
N VAL A 59 15.44 27.00 74.06
CA VAL A 59 15.74 26.92 75.46
C VAL A 59 14.72 26.22 76.35
N SER A 60 15.15 25.04 76.78
CA SER A 60 14.81 24.46 78.12
C SER A 60 15.39 25.33 79.26
N PRO A 61 15.09 25.14 80.54
CA PRO A 61 14.97 23.88 81.26
C PRO A 61 14.00 23.85 82.46
N THR A 62 14.04 22.78 83.16
CA THR A 62 13.99 22.51 84.60
C THR A 62 12.73 21.91 85.20
N GLN A 63 12.94 20.70 85.60
CA GLN A 63 12.67 20.05 86.89
C GLN A 63 11.30 20.18 87.57
N ALA A 64 10.70 19.05 87.81
CA ALA A 64 10.55 18.49 89.18
C ALA A 64 9.65 17.24 89.20
N ARG A 65 10.24 16.17 89.58
CA ARG A 65 9.81 15.11 90.52
C ARG A 65 8.31 14.96 90.79
N ARG A 66 7.81 13.76 90.56
CA ARG A 66 7.39 12.74 91.55
C ARG A 66 6.73 11.52 90.86
N ASN A 67 7.33 10.39 91.11
CA ASN A 67 6.74 9.05 91.10
C ASN A 67 5.84 8.97 92.39
N PRO A 68 4.93 8.00 92.57
CA PRO A 68 4.91 6.63 92.03
C PRO A 68 3.50 6.11 91.70
N GLU A 69 3.43 5.02 91.11
CA GLU A 69 2.70 3.83 91.44
C GLU A 69 2.33 2.96 90.22
N ALA A 70 2.84 1.81 90.28
CA ALA A 70 2.64 0.73 89.35
C ALA A 70 1.19 0.27 89.28
N ARG A 71 0.62 0.31 88.14
CA ARG A 71 -0.50 -0.63 87.77
C ARG A 71 -0.08 -1.50 86.62
N ARG A 72 0.34 -2.71 86.93
CA ARG A 72 0.51 -3.82 85.98
C ARG A 72 -0.82 -4.06 85.31
N LYS A 73 -0.96 -3.62 84.02
CA LYS A 73 -1.98 -4.10 83.15
C LYS A 73 -1.52 -5.47 82.57
N LYS A 74 -2.26 -6.52 82.90
CA LYS A 74 -2.12 -7.83 82.33
C LYS A 74 -2.30 -7.76 80.78
N ARG A 75 -1.28 -8.16 80.06
CA ARG A 75 -1.38 -8.35 78.57
C ARG A 75 -2.37 -9.45 78.33
N PRO A 76 -3.35 -9.27 77.44
CA PRO A 76 -4.24 -10.38 77.03
C PRO A 76 -3.40 -11.44 76.30
N ARG A 77 -3.53 -12.67 76.67
CA ARG A 77 -3.04 -13.82 75.95
C ARG A 77 -3.66 -13.80 74.54
N ARG A 78 -2.86 -13.47 73.52
CA ARG A 78 -3.24 -13.61 72.14
C ARG A 78 -3.37 -15.12 71.85
N ASN A 79 -4.58 -15.57 71.65
CA ASN A 79 -4.84 -16.94 71.17
C ASN A 79 -4.34 -17.04 69.71
N PHE A 80 -3.23 -17.70 69.50
CA PHE A 80 -2.65 -17.92 68.17
C PHE A 80 -3.39 -18.98 67.35
N LEU A 81 -4.39 -19.64 67.98
CA LEU A 81 -5.14 -20.75 67.31
C LEU A 81 -5.84 -20.30 66.03
N PRO A 82 -6.57 -19.16 65.95
CA PRO A 82 -7.22 -18.74 64.71
C PRO A 82 -6.21 -18.37 63.62
N THR A 83 -5.06 -17.81 63.99
CA THR A 83 -4.03 -17.44 63.00
C THR A 83 -3.36 -18.68 62.40
N ILE A 84 -3.12 -19.70 63.20
CA ILE A 84 -2.55 -20.99 62.74
C ILE A 84 -3.52 -21.71 61.78
N VAL A 85 -4.82 -21.71 62.13
CA VAL A 85 -5.87 -22.31 61.26
C VAL A 85 -5.99 -21.58 59.94
N THR A 86 -5.91 -20.24 59.94
CA THR A 86 -5.96 -19.44 58.71
C THR A 86 -4.76 -19.70 57.83
N VAL A 87 -3.54 -19.80 58.38
CA VAL A 87 -2.33 -20.12 57.63
C VAL A 87 -2.37 -21.52 57.04
N LEU A 88 -2.88 -22.49 57.79
CA LEU A 88 -3.03 -23.87 57.27
C LEU A 88 -4.07 -23.94 56.16
N LEU A 89 -5.21 -23.24 56.25
CA LEU A 89 -6.19 -23.16 55.20
C LEU A 89 -5.62 -22.50 53.95
N LEU A 90 -4.86 -21.43 54.07
CA LEU A 90 -4.16 -20.77 52.95
C LEU A 90 -3.14 -21.71 52.32
N ALA A 91 -2.37 -22.45 53.11
CA ALA A 91 -1.41 -23.43 52.57
C ALA A 91 -2.13 -24.57 51.79
N VAL A 92 -3.27 -25.07 52.29
CA VAL A 92 -4.06 -26.09 51.59
C VAL A 92 -4.59 -25.53 50.24
N VAL A 93 -5.09 -24.29 50.20
CA VAL A 93 -5.57 -23.66 48.95
C VAL A 93 -4.42 -23.43 47.98
N LEU A 94 -3.26 -22.98 48.43
CA LEU A 94 -2.09 -22.79 47.58
C LEU A 94 -1.53 -24.12 47.06
N CYS A 95 -1.44 -25.14 47.92
CA CYS A 95 -0.97 -26.48 47.48
C CYS A 95 -1.97 -27.15 46.56
N GLY A 96 -3.28 -27.07 46.86
CA GLY A 96 -4.33 -27.61 46.01
C GLY A 96 -4.44 -26.90 44.68
N GLY A 97 -4.36 -25.55 44.69
CA GLY A 97 -4.33 -24.73 43.48
C GLY A 97 -3.06 -24.97 42.63
N GLY A 98 -1.91 -25.10 43.29
CA GLY A 98 -0.64 -25.43 42.62
C GLY A 98 -0.66 -26.84 42.01
N TYR A 99 -1.21 -27.82 42.71
CA TYR A 99 -1.38 -29.19 42.20
C TYR A 99 -2.35 -29.22 41.01
N PHE A 100 -3.46 -28.48 41.07
CA PHE A 100 -4.43 -28.37 39.97
C PHE A 100 -3.85 -27.67 38.75
N LEU A 101 -3.05 -26.59 38.95
CA LEU A 101 -2.34 -25.92 37.87
C LEU A 101 -1.25 -26.78 37.25
N LEU A 102 -0.54 -27.57 38.04
CA LEU A 102 0.46 -28.53 37.56
C LEU A 102 -0.21 -29.68 36.76
N GLN A 103 -1.34 -30.20 37.23
CA GLN A 103 -2.09 -31.18 36.43
C GLN A 103 -2.63 -30.59 35.12
N LYS A 104 -3.16 -29.38 35.15
CA LYS A 104 -3.57 -28.68 33.91
C LYS A 104 -2.38 -28.31 33.02
N GLY A 105 -1.26 -27.88 33.59
CA GLY A 105 -0.03 -27.59 32.87
C GLY A 105 0.61 -28.83 32.22
N LEU A 106 0.52 -29.98 32.89
CA LEU A 106 1.02 -31.24 32.33
C LEU A 106 0.12 -31.79 31.20
N SER A 107 -1.17 -31.41 31.19
CA SER A 107 -2.07 -31.78 30.07
C SER A 107 -1.92 -30.83 28.85
N PHE A 108 -1.19 -29.71 28.98
CA PHE A 108 -0.80 -28.80 27.87
C PHE A 108 0.56 -29.18 27.26
N GLY A 109 1.19 -30.25 27.68
CA GLY A 109 2.27 -30.85 26.94
C GLY A 109 1.75 -31.34 25.60
N ARG A 110 1.98 -30.57 24.52
CA ARG A 110 1.88 -31.10 23.16
C ARG A 110 2.62 -32.44 23.16
N GLN A 111 1.87 -33.53 23.08
CA GLN A 111 2.44 -34.78 22.59
C GLN A 111 2.87 -34.51 21.16
N VAL A 112 4.11 -34.11 20.98
CA VAL A 112 4.79 -34.28 19.70
C VAL A 112 4.88 -35.81 19.56
N GLN A 113 3.90 -36.42 18.90
CA GLN A 113 4.04 -37.78 18.43
C GLN A 113 5.26 -37.79 17.53
N ALA A 114 6.30 -38.49 17.95
CA ALA A 114 7.42 -38.77 17.08
C ALA A 114 6.87 -39.38 15.79
N PHE A 115 7.24 -38.77 14.66
CA PHE A 115 6.84 -39.23 13.33
C PHE A 115 7.39 -40.64 13.18
N ASP A 116 6.54 -41.66 13.28
CA ASP A 116 6.94 -43.03 13.07
C ASP A 116 7.07 -43.28 11.56
N ILE A 117 8.29 -43.31 11.07
CA ILE A 117 8.63 -43.53 9.65
C ILE A 117 8.19 -44.91 9.17
N ASN A 118 7.79 -45.82 10.07
CA ASN A 118 7.41 -47.17 9.75
C ASN A 118 5.86 -47.42 9.73
N GLN A 119 5.04 -46.41 9.84
CA GLN A 119 3.64 -46.58 9.52
C GLN A 119 3.48 -46.81 8.03
N GLU A 120 3.30 -48.05 7.63
CA GLU A 120 2.77 -48.41 6.31
C GLU A 120 1.54 -47.57 6.02
N PHE A 121 1.62 -46.73 4.99
CA PHE A 121 0.49 -46.05 4.42
C PHE A 121 -0.49 -47.11 3.91
N GLN A 122 -1.38 -47.59 4.76
CA GLN A 122 -2.51 -48.33 4.30
C GLN A 122 -3.43 -47.39 3.54
N TYR A 123 -3.30 -47.41 2.23
CA TYR A 123 -4.28 -46.85 1.32
C TYR A 123 -5.59 -47.65 1.46
N GLN A 124 -6.38 -47.34 2.47
CA GLN A 124 -7.75 -47.75 2.48
C GLN A 124 -8.54 -46.77 1.60
N ASN A 125 -8.82 -47.18 0.39
CA ASN A 125 -9.85 -46.61 -0.47
C ASN A 125 -11.22 -46.72 0.17
N THR A 126 -11.48 -45.99 1.22
CA THR A 126 -12.85 -45.70 1.66
C THR A 126 -13.14 -44.29 1.19
N LEU A 127 -13.99 -44.19 0.15
CA LEU A 127 -14.69 -42.97 -0.27
C LEU A 127 -15.64 -42.50 0.86
N LYS A 128 -15.11 -42.19 2.01
CA LYS A 128 -15.71 -41.28 2.95
C LYS A 128 -15.00 -39.94 2.75
N ALA A 129 -15.76 -38.93 2.35
CA ALA A 129 -15.34 -37.54 2.33
C ALA A 129 -14.78 -37.18 3.71
N THR A 130 -13.54 -37.56 3.98
CA THR A 130 -12.77 -36.95 5.04
C THR A 130 -12.55 -35.51 4.58
N SER A 131 -12.97 -34.56 5.37
CA SER A 131 -12.66 -33.16 5.17
C SER A 131 -11.15 -33.04 5.00
N ARG A 132 -10.68 -33.08 3.76
CA ARG A 132 -9.31 -32.67 3.45
C ARG A 132 -9.19 -31.26 3.99
N ALA A 133 -8.14 -30.97 4.74
CA ALA A 133 -7.79 -29.59 5.00
C ALA A 133 -7.90 -28.85 3.66
N ALA A 134 -8.66 -27.77 3.64
CA ALA A 134 -8.81 -26.98 2.43
C ALA A 134 -7.40 -26.73 1.87
N SER A 135 -7.23 -26.99 0.57
CA SER A 135 -5.97 -26.71 -0.09
C SER A 135 -5.61 -25.24 0.20
N PHE A 136 -4.38 -24.96 0.55
CA PHE A 136 -3.89 -23.59 0.79
C PHE A 136 -4.20 -22.67 -0.40
N ALA A 137 -4.30 -23.20 -1.61
CA ALA A 137 -4.61 -22.50 -2.85
C ALA A 137 -6.02 -22.80 -3.38
N ALA A 138 -6.95 -23.30 -2.55
CA ALA A 138 -8.28 -23.73 -3.01
C ALA A 138 -9.08 -22.61 -3.71
N ASP A 139 -8.75 -21.36 -3.40
CA ASP A 139 -9.42 -20.16 -3.93
C ASP A 139 -8.59 -19.40 -4.98
N LEU A 140 -7.47 -19.96 -5.45
CA LEU A 140 -6.59 -19.32 -6.42
C LEU A 140 -6.64 -20.03 -7.78
N CYS A 141 -6.57 -19.25 -8.86
CA CYS A 141 -6.15 -19.75 -10.16
C CYS A 141 -4.65 -20.04 -10.08
N VAL A 142 -4.25 -21.28 -10.30
CA VAL A 142 -2.85 -21.69 -10.20
C VAL A 142 -2.26 -21.79 -11.59
N VAL A 143 -1.33 -20.89 -11.91
CA VAL A 143 -0.61 -20.91 -13.20
C VAL A 143 0.59 -21.83 -13.07
N SER A 144 0.62 -22.92 -13.85
CA SER A 144 1.72 -23.89 -13.82
C SER A 144 2.80 -23.62 -14.89
N GLY A 145 2.54 -22.71 -15.81
CA GLY A 145 3.39 -22.33 -16.93
C GLY A 145 2.60 -21.59 -17.99
N ASP A 146 3.23 -21.25 -19.09
CA ASP A 146 2.57 -20.57 -20.20
C ASP A 146 1.48 -21.46 -20.80
N GLN A 147 0.36 -20.85 -21.13
CA GLN A 147 -0.80 -21.46 -21.76
C GLN A 147 -1.29 -20.55 -22.89
N SER A 148 -1.27 -21.06 -24.12
CA SER A 148 -1.65 -20.30 -25.30
C SER A 148 -3.13 -20.50 -25.66
N LEU A 149 -3.68 -19.49 -26.33
CA LEU A 149 -4.93 -19.56 -27.08
C LEU A 149 -4.62 -19.25 -28.56
N ASP A 150 -5.17 -20.01 -29.49
CA ASP A 150 -4.90 -19.82 -30.92
C ASP A 150 -5.31 -18.42 -31.43
N SER A 151 -6.31 -17.83 -30.78
CA SER A 151 -6.85 -16.49 -31.11
C SER A 151 -6.04 -15.33 -30.50
N VAL A 152 -5.07 -15.60 -29.64
CA VAL A 152 -4.34 -14.57 -28.87
C VAL A 152 -2.86 -14.62 -29.19
N THR A 153 -2.32 -13.49 -29.61
CA THR A 153 -0.88 -13.31 -29.82
C THR A 153 -0.47 -12.00 -29.15
N LEU A 154 0.40 -12.08 -28.12
CA LEU A 154 1.09 -10.94 -27.56
C LEU A 154 2.49 -10.85 -28.15
N GLU A 155 2.98 -9.63 -28.41
CA GLU A 155 4.32 -9.38 -28.94
C GLU A 155 5.41 -9.89 -27.97
N GLU A 156 6.63 -10.04 -28.48
CA GLU A 156 7.80 -10.36 -27.64
C GLU A 156 8.04 -9.27 -26.60
N GLY A 157 8.31 -9.65 -25.36
CA GLY A 157 8.48 -8.72 -24.24
C GLY A 157 7.18 -8.21 -23.60
N GLN A 158 6.04 -8.75 -24.05
CA GLN A 158 4.76 -8.53 -23.39
C GLN A 158 4.36 -9.77 -22.59
N GLU A 159 3.71 -9.54 -21.46
CA GLU A 159 3.18 -10.57 -20.58
C GLU A 159 1.67 -10.43 -20.43
N GLY A 160 0.99 -11.55 -20.22
CA GLY A 160 -0.47 -11.52 -20.10
C GLY A 160 -1.06 -12.70 -19.36
N LEU A 161 -2.26 -12.48 -18.80
CA LEU A 161 -3.08 -13.49 -18.16
C LEU A 161 -4.54 -13.33 -18.55
N LEU A 162 -5.25 -14.47 -18.65
CA LEU A 162 -6.71 -14.54 -18.62
C LEU A 162 -7.10 -15.67 -17.69
N LEU A 163 -7.85 -15.33 -16.65
CA LEU A 163 -8.22 -16.25 -15.57
C LEU A 163 -9.74 -16.25 -15.38
N ASP A 164 -10.33 -17.44 -15.31
CA ASP A 164 -11.70 -17.63 -14.84
C ASP A 164 -11.68 -17.73 -13.32
N ILE A 165 -12.28 -16.75 -12.66
CA ILE A 165 -12.28 -16.66 -11.20
C ILE A 165 -13.32 -17.60 -10.58
N ASN A 166 -14.41 -17.89 -11.30
CA ASN A 166 -15.45 -18.81 -10.86
C ASN A 166 -14.92 -20.24 -10.81
N ASP A 167 -14.37 -20.72 -11.94
CA ASP A 167 -13.88 -22.08 -12.08
C ASP A 167 -12.43 -22.25 -11.64
N LYS A 168 -11.78 -21.14 -11.26
CA LYS A 168 -10.37 -21.10 -10.80
C LYS A 168 -9.43 -21.69 -11.81
N SER A 169 -9.71 -21.45 -13.08
CA SER A 169 -8.95 -21.97 -14.20
C SER A 169 -8.14 -20.88 -14.90
N VAL A 170 -7.03 -21.31 -15.50
CA VAL A 170 -6.18 -20.47 -16.34
C VAL A 170 -6.62 -20.69 -17.78
N MET A 171 -7.03 -19.64 -18.46
CA MET A 171 -7.39 -19.70 -19.89
C MET A 171 -6.22 -19.31 -20.77
N TYR A 172 -5.45 -18.30 -20.37
CA TYR A 172 -4.24 -17.83 -21.04
C TYR A 172 -3.20 -17.42 -20.02
N ALA A 173 -1.95 -17.74 -20.29
CA ALA A 173 -0.81 -17.28 -19.52
C ALA A 173 0.42 -17.17 -20.42
N LYS A 174 1.08 -16.01 -20.39
CA LYS A 174 2.40 -15.76 -20.99
C LYS A 174 3.20 -14.93 -20.00
N GLY A 175 4.34 -15.46 -19.58
CA GLY A 175 5.22 -14.76 -18.63
C GLY A 175 4.57 -14.43 -17.29
N ALA A 176 3.69 -15.29 -16.77
CA ALA A 176 2.89 -15.02 -15.55
C ALA A 176 3.72 -14.60 -14.34
N TYR A 177 4.95 -15.06 -14.26
CA TYR A 177 5.88 -14.82 -13.15
C TYR A 177 7.10 -13.97 -13.55
N GLU A 178 7.12 -13.48 -14.80
CA GLU A 178 8.19 -12.59 -15.26
C GLU A 178 8.04 -11.21 -14.60
N LYS A 179 9.18 -10.63 -14.26
CA LYS A 179 9.21 -9.30 -13.63
C LYS A 179 8.99 -8.21 -14.68
N VAL A 180 7.99 -7.39 -14.42
CA VAL A 180 7.60 -6.26 -15.27
C VAL A 180 7.49 -4.98 -14.46
N TYR A 181 7.64 -3.84 -15.10
CA TYR A 181 7.35 -2.54 -14.49
C TYR A 181 5.84 -2.32 -14.45
N PRO A 182 5.24 -2.10 -13.26
CA PRO A 182 3.78 -2.00 -13.13
C PRO A 182 3.21 -0.67 -13.62
N ALA A 183 4.01 0.38 -13.71
CA ALA A 183 3.50 1.74 -13.86
C ALA A 183 2.38 2.00 -12.84
N SER A 184 1.31 2.71 -13.23
CA SER A 184 0.19 3.03 -12.33
C SER A 184 -0.69 1.84 -11.90
N ILE A 185 -0.42 0.61 -12.36
CA ILE A 185 -1.04 -0.59 -11.77
C ILE A 185 -0.68 -0.70 -10.26
N THR A 186 0.47 -0.15 -9.86
CA THR A 186 0.89 0.04 -8.45
C THR A 186 -0.23 0.58 -7.56
N LYS A 187 -1.09 1.44 -8.10
CA LYS A 187 -2.14 2.13 -7.33
C LYS A 187 -3.23 1.20 -6.82
N ILE A 188 -3.30 -0.04 -7.31
CA ILE A 188 -4.14 -1.09 -6.71
C ILE A 188 -3.65 -1.36 -5.28
N MET A 189 -2.34 -1.51 -5.07
CA MET A 189 -1.77 -1.70 -3.73
C MET A 189 -1.95 -0.46 -2.85
N THR A 190 -1.82 0.73 -3.42
CA THR A 190 -2.05 1.99 -2.68
C THR A 190 -3.51 2.10 -2.21
N ALA A 191 -4.47 1.75 -3.06
CA ALA A 191 -5.89 1.70 -2.69
C ALA A 191 -6.17 0.63 -1.62
N LEU A 192 -5.59 -0.56 -1.75
CA LEU A 192 -5.71 -1.62 -0.74
C LEU A 192 -5.26 -1.15 0.64
N LEU A 193 -4.14 -0.45 0.73
CA LEU A 193 -3.67 0.09 2.00
C LEU A 193 -4.53 1.26 2.50
N ALA A 194 -5.10 2.07 1.62
CA ALA A 194 -6.08 3.07 1.99
C ALA A 194 -7.33 2.43 2.61
N PHE A 195 -7.87 1.38 2.00
CA PHE A 195 -9.05 0.67 2.52
C PHE A 195 -8.78 -0.09 3.82
N THR A 196 -7.57 -0.67 3.98
CA THR A 196 -7.25 -1.48 5.17
C THR A 196 -6.81 -0.66 6.37
N ASN A 197 -6.16 0.48 6.16
CA ASN A 197 -5.47 1.24 7.22
C ASN A 197 -5.91 2.70 7.30
N GLY A 198 -6.61 3.23 6.29
CA GLY A 198 -7.17 4.58 6.27
C GLY A 198 -8.59 4.63 6.81
N ASN A 199 -9.04 5.85 7.09
CA ASN A 199 -10.45 6.15 7.33
C ASN A 199 -10.92 7.09 6.22
N MET A 200 -11.95 6.69 5.46
CA MET A 200 -12.43 7.41 4.28
C MET A 200 -12.95 8.83 4.60
N ASP A 201 -13.39 9.06 5.84
CA ASP A 201 -13.87 10.37 6.32
C ASP A 201 -12.73 11.31 6.74
N ASP A 202 -11.47 10.84 6.81
CA ASP A 202 -10.35 11.68 7.22
C ASP A 202 -10.12 12.81 6.21
N ILE A 203 -9.88 14.01 6.73
CA ILE A 203 -9.49 15.16 5.92
C ILE A 203 -7.96 15.20 5.83
N VAL A 204 -7.44 15.00 4.63
CA VAL A 204 -6.02 15.04 4.32
C VAL A 204 -5.67 16.44 3.85
N THR A 205 -4.69 17.06 4.49
CA THR A 205 -4.12 18.35 4.03
C THR A 205 -2.95 18.06 3.11
N ILE A 206 -3.03 18.56 1.88
CA ILE A 206 -2.00 18.38 0.86
C ILE A 206 -0.72 19.11 1.27
N SER A 207 0.39 18.39 1.30
CA SER A 207 1.71 18.90 1.64
C SER A 207 2.55 19.21 0.41
N GLU A 208 3.69 19.90 0.58
CA GLU A 208 4.67 20.16 -0.47
C GLU A 208 5.19 18.84 -1.08
N GLU A 209 5.41 17.81 -0.27
CA GLU A 209 5.84 16.49 -0.73
C GLU A 209 4.83 15.86 -1.69
N ASN A 210 3.53 16.06 -1.46
CA ASN A 210 2.48 15.43 -2.27
C ASN A 210 2.41 16.01 -3.69
N VAL A 211 2.83 17.25 -3.88
CA VAL A 211 2.77 17.94 -5.18
C VAL A 211 4.13 18.05 -5.87
N THR A 212 5.23 17.74 -5.16
CA THR A 212 6.58 17.71 -5.70
C THR A 212 6.84 16.38 -6.39
N LEU A 213 6.40 16.24 -7.63
CA LEU A 213 6.46 15.05 -8.44
C LEU A 213 7.18 15.32 -9.76
N GLU A 214 7.61 14.26 -10.46
CA GLU A 214 8.26 14.36 -11.76
C GLU A 214 7.42 15.16 -12.75
N GLU A 215 8.10 15.98 -13.58
CA GLU A 215 7.45 16.77 -14.62
C GLU A 215 6.77 15.85 -15.65
N GLY A 216 5.55 16.20 -16.03
CA GLY A 216 4.74 15.40 -16.97
C GLY A 216 4.02 14.21 -16.35
N SER A 217 4.21 13.92 -15.05
CA SER A 217 3.43 12.90 -14.36
C SER A 217 1.96 13.30 -14.21
N GLN A 218 1.05 12.32 -14.24
CA GLN A 218 -0.40 12.57 -14.13
C GLN A 218 -0.76 13.04 -12.73
N ARG A 219 -1.39 14.22 -12.61
CA ARG A 219 -1.76 14.84 -11.34
C ARG A 219 -3.17 15.40 -11.43
N VAL A 220 -3.94 15.29 -10.35
CA VAL A 220 -5.23 15.96 -10.18
C VAL A 220 -5.04 17.47 -10.23
N GLY A 221 -3.94 17.95 -9.66
CA GLY A 221 -3.57 19.36 -9.63
C GLY A 221 -3.81 20.03 -8.29
N PHE A 222 -3.83 19.25 -7.22
CA PHE A 222 -3.91 19.78 -5.85
C PHE A 222 -2.78 20.76 -5.56
N GLN A 223 -3.06 21.72 -4.69
CA GLN A 223 -2.10 22.71 -4.21
C GLN A 223 -1.79 22.47 -2.72
N VAL A 224 -0.62 22.95 -2.29
CA VAL A 224 -0.25 22.86 -0.87
C VAL A 224 -1.29 23.57 0.01
N GLY A 225 -1.77 22.87 1.01
CA GLY A 225 -2.79 23.34 1.95
C GLY A 225 -4.23 23.02 1.55
N ASP A 226 -4.46 22.45 0.36
CA ASP A 226 -5.78 21.94 0.00
C ASP A 226 -6.21 20.84 0.96
N GLN A 227 -7.50 20.77 1.24
CA GLN A 227 -8.11 19.80 2.14
C GLN A 227 -9.03 18.87 1.35
N VAL A 228 -8.67 17.60 1.32
CA VAL A 228 -9.33 16.57 0.52
C VAL A 228 -9.67 15.39 1.44
N THR A 229 -10.86 14.81 1.33
CA THR A 229 -11.15 13.60 2.11
C THR A 229 -10.38 12.41 1.56
N MET A 230 -10.13 11.41 2.38
CA MET A 230 -9.48 10.16 1.95
C MET A 230 -10.31 9.50 0.85
N ASP A 231 -11.63 9.51 0.95
CA ASP A 231 -12.54 8.99 -0.07
C ASP A 231 -12.34 9.67 -1.44
N GLU A 232 -12.31 11.01 -1.46
CA GLU A 232 -12.01 11.77 -2.68
C GLU A 232 -10.63 11.46 -3.26
N LEU A 233 -9.62 11.27 -2.39
CA LEU A 233 -8.28 10.88 -2.83
C LEU A 233 -8.26 9.50 -3.48
N VAL A 234 -9.01 8.53 -2.93
CA VAL A 234 -9.12 7.18 -3.51
C VAL A 234 -9.85 7.20 -4.85
N HIS A 235 -10.88 8.02 -5.01
CA HIS A 235 -11.53 8.24 -6.30
C HIS A 235 -10.56 8.87 -7.32
N CYS A 236 -9.82 9.90 -6.95
CA CYS A 236 -8.78 10.51 -7.79
C CYS A 236 -7.69 9.52 -8.18
N LEU A 237 -7.30 8.64 -7.26
CA LEU A 237 -6.30 7.59 -7.44
C LEU A 237 -6.74 6.56 -8.48
N LEU A 238 -7.95 6.02 -8.34
CA LEU A 238 -8.41 4.87 -9.12
C LEU A 238 -8.99 5.28 -10.46
N VAL A 239 -9.82 6.34 -10.51
CA VAL A 239 -10.45 6.81 -11.76
C VAL A 239 -9.43 7.51 -12.65
N TYR A 240 -8.79 8.54 -12.14
CA TYR A 240 -7.91 9.42 -12.92
C TYR A 240 -6.43 9.03 -12.87
N SER A 241 -6.06 8.20 -11.91
CA SER A 241 -4.66 7.80 -11.72
C SER A 241 -3.75 8.92 -11.22
N GLY A 242 -4.27 9.86 -10.37
CA GLY A 242 -3.52 10.99 -9.82
C GLY A 242 -2.32 10.51 -8.97
N ASN A 243 -1.12 11.00 -9.32
CA ASN A 243 0.09 10.68 -8.55
C ASN A 243 0.18 11.51 -7.27
N ASP A 244 -0.33 12.73 -7.29
CA ASP A 244 -0.51 13.60 -6.11
C ASP A 244 -1.49 12.97 -5.10
N ALA A 245 -2.59 12.41 -5.58
CA ALA A 245 -3.51 11.64 -4.72
C ALA A 245 -2.81 10.41 -4.10
N ALA A 246 -2.03 9.67 -4.88
CA ALA A 246 -1.26 8.52 -4.37
C ALA A 246 -0.25 8.93 -3.28
N SER A 247 0.45 10.05 -3.49
CA SER A 247 1.41 10.59 -2.52
C SER A 247 0.71 11.08 -1.25
N ALA A 248 -0.44 11.75 -1.37
CA ALA A 248 -1.23 12.22 -0.24
C ALA A 248 -1.77 11.05 0.61
N ILE A 249 -2.29 10.00 -0.03
CA ILE A 249 -2.69 8.77 0.66
C ILE A 249 -1.50 8.17 1.41
N ALA A 250 -0.35 8.06 0.75
CA ALA A 250 0.83 7.43 1.33
C ALA A 250 1.33 8.18 2.57
N THR A 251 1.43 9.50 2.51
CA THR A 251 1.89 10.31 3.65
C THR A 251 0.89 10.31 4.80
N HIS A 252 -0.42 10.28 4.50
CA HIS A 252 -1.45 10.24 5.54
C HIS A 252 -1.53 8.88 6.24
N VAL A 253 -1.65 7.79 5.47
CA VAL A 253 -1.80 6.43 6.01
C VAL A 253 -0.51 5.90 6.62
N GLY A 254 0.61 6.19 5.98
CA GLY A 254 1.93 5.73 6.42
C GLY A 254 2.61 6.68 7.43
N GLY A 255 2.17 7.92 7.54
CA GLY A 255 2.88 8.97 8.26
C GLY A 255 4.13 9.48 7.54
N SER A 256 4.64 8.74 6.57
CA SER A 256 5.66 9.13 5.58
C SER A 256 5.58 8.21 4.36
N THR A 257 6.12 8.65 3.23
CA THR A 257 6.19 7.85 2.00
C THR A 257 7.02 6.58 2.21
N GLU A 258 8.15 6.64 2.92
CA GLU A 258 9.02 5.48 3.17
C GLU A 258 8.32 4.41 4.02
N ASN A 259 7.59 4.83 5.07
CA ASN A 259 6.85 3.89 5.89
C ASN A 259 5.70 3.25 5.10
N PHE A 260 4.99 4.04 4.29
CA PHE A 260 3.94 3.52 3.42
C PHE A 260 4.47 2.49 2.41
N VAL A 261 5.60 2.75 1.78
CA VAL A 261 6.28 1.80 0.89
C VAL A 261 6.67 0.52 1.62
N SER A 262 7.13 0.63 2.88
CA SER A 262 7.39 -0.54 3.72
C SER A 262 6.11 -1.33 3.99
N MET A 263 4.97 -0.66 4.22
CA MET A 263 3.66 -1.30 4.36
C MET A 263 3.22 -1.98 3.05
N MET A 264 3.42 -1.34 1.88
CA MET A 264 3.13 -1.94 0.56
C MET A 264 3.86 -3.27 0.38
N ASN A 265 5.16 -3.29 0.65
CA ASN A 265 5.99 -4.49 0.51
C ASN A 265 5.60 -5.57 1.54
N ALA A 266 5.30 -5.18 2.77
CA ALA A 266 4.84 -6.11 3.80
C ALA A 266 3.48 -6.73 3.42
N TYR A 267 2.55 -5.92 2.89
CA TYR A 267 1.24 -6.42 2.47
C TYR A 267 1.33 -7.28 1.22
N ALA A 268 2.16 -6.92 0.25
CA ALA A 268 2.46 -7.76 -0.92
C ALA A 268 2.96 -9.16 -0.49
N ALA A 269 3.87 -9.22 0.48
CA ALA A 269 4.36 -10.49 1.02
C ALA A 269 3.25 -11.30 1.72
N GLN A 270 2.32 -10.64 2.43
CA GLN A 270 1.17 -11.30 3.05
C GLN A 270 0.21 -11.89 2.02
N LEU A 271 0.02 -11.22 0.88
CA LEU A 271 -0.78 -11.71 -0.24
C LEU A 271 -0.11 -12.84 -1.02
N GLY A 272 1.18 -13.09 -0.79
CA GLY A 272 1.97 -14.08 -1.54
C GLY A 272 2.57 -13.53 -2.84
N CYS A 273 2.63 -12.20 -3.01
CA CYS A 273 3.24 -11.53 -4.15
C CYS A 273 4.77 -11.61 -4.04
N THR A 274 5.34 -12.73 -4.45
CA THR A 274 6.77 -13.02 -4.28
C THR A 274 7.67 -12.42 -5.35
N GLY A 275 7.09 -12.00 -6.46
CA GLY A 275 7.78 -11.34 -7.58
C GLY A 275 7.62 -9.82 -7.58
N THR A 276 7.12 -9.22 -6.48
CA THR A 276 6.77 -7.80 -6.38
C THR A 276 7.68 -7.06 -5.41
N HIS A 277 8.09 -5.86 -5.80
CA HIS A 277 8.77 -4.91 -4.93
C HIS A 277 8.37 -3.48 -5.30
N PHE A 278 7.92 -2.72 -4.33
CA PHE A 278 7.51 -1.32 -4.47
C PHE A 278 8.56 -0.38 -3.91
N THR A 279 8.79 0.74 -4.59
CA THR A 279 9.66 1.84 -4.14
C THR A 279 8.90 3.15 -3.96
N ASN A 280 7.67 3.24 -4.50
CA ASN A 280 6.83 4.43 -4.39
C ASN A 280 5.33 4.05 -4.49
N PRO A 281 4.39 4.94 -4.09
CA PRO A 281 2.96 4.63 -4.05
C PRO A 281 2.23 4.80 -5.39
N HIS A 282 2.85 5.37 -6.41
CA HIS A 282 2.19 5.80 -7.64
C HIS A 282 2.61 5.04 -8.91
N GLY A 283 3.78 4.36 -8.89
CA GLY A 283 4.30 3.58 -10.01
C GLY A 283 5.13 4.38 -11.00
N LEU A 284 5.67 5.54 -10.62
CA LEU A 284 6.70 6.21 -11.38
C LEU A 284 7.95 5.35 -11.45
N GLN A 285 8.73 5.52 -12.51
CA GLN A 285 9.80 4.61 -12.88
C GLN A 285 10.92 4.54 -11.84
N ASP A 286 11.25 3.34 -11.44
CA ASP A 286 12.42 2.98 -10.64
C ASP A 286 12.82 1.55 -11.02
N GLU A 287 14.11 1.26 -11.13
CA GLU A 287 14.60 -0.08 -11.53
C GLU A 287 14.28 -1.19 -10.52
N ASN A 288 14.04 -0.81 -9.27
CA ASN A 288 13.67 -1.71 -8.19
C ASN A 288 12.14 -1.77 -7.96
N HIS A 289 11.35 -1.08 -8.79
CA HIS A 289 9.89 -1.06 -8.71
C HIS A 289 9.30 -2.01 -9.75
N TYR A 290 9.01 -3.23 -9.35
CA TYR A 290 8.56 -4.29 -10.26
C TYR A 290 7.48 -5.16 -9.63
N THR A 291 6.76 -5.87 -10.49
CA THR A 291 5.74 -6.86 -10.13
C THR A 291 5.72 -7.99 -11.16
N THR A 292 4.77 -8.90 -11.05
CA THR A 292 4.47 -9.92 -12.07
C THR A 292 2.98 -9.91 -12.41
N PRO A 293 2.56 -10.38 -13.59
CA PRO A 293 1.14 -10.51 -13.90
C PRO A 293 0.36 -11.33 -12.87
N TYR A 294 0.97 -12.39 -12.34
CA TYR A 294 0.35 -13.21 -11.31
C TYR A 294 0.17 -12.47 -9.98
N ASP A 295 1.16 -11.68 -9.57
CA ASP A 295 1.06 -10.87 -8.34
C ASP A 295 0.00 -9.77 -8.49
N ILE A 296 -0.17 -9.19 -9.68
CA ILE A 296 -1.28 -8.25 -9.99
C ILE A 296 -2.63 -8.96 -9.80
N TYR A 297 -2.78 -10.20 -10.28
CA TYR A 297 -3.98 -10.99 -10.03
C TYR A 297 -4.24 -11.17 -8.52
N LEU A 298 -3.22 -11.49 -7.72
CA LEU A 298 -3.38 -11.62 -6.26
C LEU A 298 -3.85 -10.31 -5.62
N MET A 299 -3.29 -9.17 -6.05
CA MET A 299 -3.72 -7.85 -5.57
C MET A 299 -5.15 -7.51 -5.98
N LEU A 300 -5.53 -7.78 -7.25
CA LEU A 300 -6.91 -7.59 -7.71
C LEU A 300 -7.90 -8.47 -6.95
N LYS A 301 -7.55 -9.74 -6.74
CA LYS A 301 -8.38 -10.67 -5.95
C LYS A 301 -8.61 -10.17 -4.53
N GLU A 302 -7.58 -9.58 -3.91
CA GLU A 302 -7.72 -8.95 -2.59
C GLU A 302 -8.61 -7.72 -2.66
N ALA A 303 -8.45 -6.89 -3.70
CA ALA A 303 -9.23 -5.67 -3.90
C ALA A 303 -10.74 -5.94 -4.07
N LEU A 304 -11.10 -7.09 -4.63
CA LEU A 304 -12.51 -7.54 -4.74
C LEU A 304 -13.22 -7.76 -3.41
N LYS A 305 -12.50 -7.80 -2.28
CA LYS A 305 -13.11 -7.85 -0.95
C LYS A 305 -13.67 -6.50 -0.50
N TYR A 306 -13.33 -5.43 -1.20
CA TYR A 306 -13.76 -4.06 -0.95
C TYR A 306 -14.71 -3.64 -2.08
N PRO A 307 -16.04 -3.62 -1.83
CA PRO A 307 -17.03 -3.21 -2.85
C PRO A 307 -16.72 -1.86 -3.47
N GLU A 308 -16.20 -0.93 -2.67
CA GLU A 308 -15.81 0.42 -3.07
C GLU A 308 -14.77 0.40 -4.20
N PHE A 309 -13.86 -0.58 -4.20
CA PHE A 309 -12.87 -0.70 -5.28
C PHE A 309 -13.56 -0.89 -6.63
N THR A 310 -14.52 -1.80 -6.70
CA THR A 310 -15.25 -2.09 -7.95
C THR A 310 -16.17 -0.93 -8.33
N GLU A 311 -16.83 -0.33 -7.35
CA GLU A 311 -17.71 0.82 -7.57
C GLU A 311 -16.94 2.01 -8.17
N ILE A 312 -15.74 2.28 -7.67
CA ILE A 312 -14.92 3.39 -8.15
C ILE A 312 -14.27 3.07 -9.50
N THR A 313 -13.72 1.86 -9.67
CA THR A 313 -12.94 1.52 -10.89
C THR A 313 -13.79 1.33 -12.14
N GLN A 314 -15.12 1.23 -12.03
CA GLN A 314 -16.02 1.19 -13.19
C GLN A 314 -16.57 2.58 -13.60
N MET A 315 -16.18 3.66 -12.92
CA MET A 315 -16.60 5.01 -13.26
C MET A 315 -15.87 5.50 -14.51
N GLY A 316 -16.62 5.98 -15.52
CA GLY A 316 -16.05 6.63 -16.71
C GLY A 316 -15.54 8.05 -16.46
N SER A 317 -16.08 8.71 -15.42
CA SER A 317 -15.65 10.03 -14.95
C SER A 317 -16.05 10.23 -13.50
N TYR A 318 -15.36 11.14 -12.83
CA TYR A 318 -15.65 11.51 -11.45
C TYR A 318 -15.47 13.02 -11.25
N THR A 319 -16.30 13.65 -10.42
CA THR A 319 -16.12 15.05 -10.02
C THR A 319 -15.60 15.07 -8.58
N ALA A 320 -14.32 15.32 -8.41
CA ALA A 320 -13.71 15.44 -7.10
C ALA A 320 -14.04 16.81 -6.48
N ASN A 321 -14.48 16.80 -5.23
CA ASN A 321 -14.82 17.98 -4.46
C ASN A 321 -13.88 18.10 -3.26
N TYR A 322 -13.29 19.27 -3.08
CA TYR A 322 -12.32 19.52 -2.02
C TYR A 322 -12.38 20.99 -1.59
N LYS A 323 -11.52 21.38 -0.68
CA LYS A 323 -11.41 22.78 -0.27
C LYS A 323 -10.01 23.29 -0.56
N TYR A 324 -9.93 24.52 -1.08
CA TYR A 324 -8.65 25.24 -1.12
C TYR A 324 -8.13 25.55 0.27
N SER A 325 -6.87 25.93 0.36
CA SER A 325 -6.21 26.29 1.62
C SER A 325 -6.86 27.46 2.36
N ASP A 326 -7.63 28.32 1.67
CA ASP A 326 -8.40 29.42 2.23
C ASP A 326 -9.80 28.99 2.72
N GLY A 327 -10.14 27.70 2.58
CA GLY A 327 -11.43 27.11 2.98
C GLY A 327 -12.56 27.26 1.95
N SER A 328 -12.31 27.89 0.80
CA SER A 328 -13.30 27.95 -0.28
C SER A 328 -13.45 26.59 -0.97
N ASP A 329 -14.64 26.32 -1.50
CA ASP A 329 -14.94 25.07 -2.20
C ASP A 329 -14.29 25.03 -3.58
N ALA A 330 -13.79 23.86 -3.94
CA ALA A 330 -13.16 23.54 -5.21
C ALA A 330 -13.75 22.25 -5.79
N SER A 331 -13.75 22.14 -7.10
CA SER A 331 -14.10 20.89 -7.78
C SER A 331 -13.34 20.74 -9.09
N VAL A 332 -13.04 19.48 -9.46
CA VAL A 332 -12.42 19.14 -10.73
C VAL A 332 -13.07 17.90 -11.32
N VAL A 333 -13.35 17.95 -12.63
CA VAL A 333 -13.89 16.80 -13.37
C VAL A 333 -12.72 15.97 -13.88
N LEU A 334 -12.70 14.69 -13.53
CA LEU A 334 -11.69 13.72 -13.86
C LEU A 334 -12.28 12.67 -14.80
N THR A 335 -11.62 12.39 -15.91
CA THR A 335 -12.01 11.34 -16.85
C THR A 335 -11.20 10.08 -16.56
N ALA A 336 -11.83 8.91 -16.60
CA ALA A 336 -11.16 7.64 -16.41
C ALA A 336 -10.05 7.43 -17.44
N THR A 337 -9.05 6.67 -17.03
CA THR A 337 -7.94 6.30 -17.92
C THR A 337 -8.18 5.03 -18.72
N ASP A 338 -9.23 4.28 -18.39
CA ASP A 338 -9.64 3.08 -19.09
C ASP A 338 -10.54 3.44 -20.28
N HIS A 339 -10.07 3.14 -21.49
CA HIS A 339 -10.77 3.45 -22.74
C HIS A 339 -12.07 2.67 -22.93
N TYR A 340 -12.24 1.51 -22.30
CA TYR A 340 -13.53 0.80 -22.32
C TYR A 340 -14.61 1.59 -21.57
N LEU A 341 -14.24 2.31 -20.50
CA LEU A 341 -15.17 3.09 -19.69
C LEU A 341 -15.47 4.46 -20.29
N THR A 342 -14.54 5.01 -21.06
CA THR A 342 -14.72 6.32 -21.73
C THR A 342 -15.36 6.19 -23.10
N GLY A 343 -15.44 4.97 -23.64
CA GLY A 343 -15.97 4.68 -24.96
C GLY A 343 -14.96 4.86 -26.11
N GLU A 344 -13.69 5.10 -25.79
CA GLU A 344 -12.60 5.16 -26.79
C GLU A 344 -12.23 3.76 -27.30
N ALA A 345 -12.48 2.71 -26.51
CA ALA A 345 -12.44 1.31 -26.91
C ALA A 345 -13.79 0.65 -26.66
N THR A 346 -14.13 -0.35 -27.46
CA THR A 346 -15.38 -1.12 -27.31
C THR A 346 -15.05 -2.52 -26.82
N ALA A 347 -15.66 -2.92 -25.69
CA ALA A 347 -15.54 -4.29 -25.20
C ALA A 347 -16.17 -5.29 -26.18
N PRO A 348 -15.64 -6.52 -26.31
CA PRO A 348 -16.24 -7.56 -27.12
C PRO A 348 -17.69 -7.84 -26.74
N LYS A 349 -18.47 -8.34 -27.70
CA LYS A 349 -19.88 -8.66 -27.47
C LYS A 349 -20.03 -9.66 -26.32
N GLY A 350 -20.95 -9.41 -25.42
CA GLY A 350 -21.22 -10.27 -24.25
C GLY A 350 -20.20 -10.12 -23.12
N VAL A 351 -19.28 -9.15 -23.21
CA VAL A 351 -18.32 -8.84 -22.18
C VAL A 351 -18.73 -7.55 -21.46
N THR A 352 -18.79 -7.60 -20.14
CA THR A 352 -18.99 -6.41 -19.29
C THR A 352 -17.70 -6.10 -18.53
N ILE A 353 -17.20 -4.89 -18.67
CA ILE A 353 -16.06 -4.41 -17.89
C ILE A 353 -16.55 -3.97 -16.51
N LEU A 354 -15.99 -4.55 -15.46
CA LEU A 354 -16.31 -4.27 -14.06
C LEU A 354 -15.31 -3.30 -13.43
N GLY A 355 -14.34 -2.82 -14.20
CA GLY A 355 -13.30 -1.92 -13.76
C GLY A 355 -11.91 -2.54 -13.81
N GLY A 356 -10.95 -1.82 -13.25
CA GLY A 356 -9.55 -2.24 -13.27
C GLY A 356 -8.61 -1.06 -13.13
N LYS A 357 -7.39 -1.23 -13.63
CA LYS A 357 -6.37 -0.17 -13.58
C LYS A 357 -5.49 -0.18 -14.81
N THR A 358 -5.29 0.99 -15.38
CA THR A 358 -4.30 1.24 -16.45
C THR A 358 -2.97 1.67 -15.85
N GLY A 359 -1.89 1.48 -16.60
CA GLY A 359 -0.56 1.98 -16.27
C GLY A 359 0.23 2.31 -17.53
N THR A 360 0.99 3.39 -17.54
CA THR A 360 1.87 3.75 -18.65
C THR A 360 3.10 4.48 -18.14
N THR A 361 4.28 4.01 -18.51
CA THR A 361 5.55 4.75 -18.46
C THR A 361 6.36 4.39 -19.71
N SER A 362 7.40 5.17 -19.99
CA SER A 362 8.30 4.86 -21.14
C SER A 362 8.97 3.50 -21.02
N SER A 363 9.21 3.02 -19.80
CA SER A 363 9.88 1.73 -19.55
C SER A 363 8.89 0.57 -19.39
N ALA A 364 7.70 0.82 -18.85
CA ALA A 364 6.67 -0.21 -18.67
C ALA A 364 5.86 -0.48 -19.95
N GLY A 365 5.92 0.42 -20.94
CA GLY A 365 4.93 0.41 -22.02
C GLY A 365 3.53 0.74 -21.51
N ASN A 366 2.52 0.22 -22.18
CA ASN A 366 1.13 0.37 -21.79
C ASN A 366 0.63 -0.92 -21.14
N CYS A 367 -0.01 -0.78 -19.99
CA CYS A 367 -0.44 -1.90 -19.15
C CYS A 367 -1.91 -1.73 -18.79
N LEU A 368 -2.63 -2.85 -18.68
CA LEU A 368 -4.03 -2.88 -18.26
C LEU A 368 -4.32 -4.16 -17.49
N ALA A 369 -4.91 -4.00 -16.32
CA ALA A 369 -5.40 -5.09 -15.49
C ALA A 369 -6.90 -4.88 -15.27
N LEU A 370 -7.74 -5.80 -15.76
CA LEU A 370 -9.19 -5.68 -15.78
C LEU A 370 -9.86 -6.76 -14.94
N LEU A 371 -10.98 -6.35 -14.35
CA LEU A 371 -12.04 -7.19 -13.87
C LEU A 371 -13.18 -7.12 -14.90
N CYS A 372 -13.66 -8.26 -15.35
CA CYS A 372 -14.75 -8.34 -16.32
C CYS A 372 -15.62 -9.55 -16.06
N GLN A 373 -16.76 -9.60 -16.71
CA GLN A 373 -17.66 -10.74 -16.68
C GLN A 373 -18.16 -11.08 -18.08
N ASN A 374 -18.45 -12.36 -18.29
CA ASN A 374 -19.07 -12.83 -19.52
C ASN A 374 -20.59 -12.60 -19.54
N GLU A 375 -21.28 -13.01 -20.61
CA GLU A 375 -22.73 -12.84 -20.75
C GLU A 375 -23.55 -13.65 -19.72
N TYR A 376 -22.94 -14.62 -19.03
CA TYR A 376 -23.56 -15.40 -17.96
C TYR A 376 -23.31 -14.80 -16.57
N GLY A 377 -22.51 -13.73 -16.47
CA GLY A 377 -22.16 -13.10 -15.21
C GLY A 377 -20.97 -13.73 -14.49
N ASN A 378 -20.25 -14.68 -15.12
CA ASN A 378 -19.06 -15.27 -14.53
C ASN A 378 -17.91 -14.25 -14.52
N PRO A 379 -17.17 -14.09 -13.41
CA PRO A 379 -16.10 -13.13 -13.29
C PRO A 379 -14.77 -13.65 -13.86
N PHE A 380 -14.04 -12.74 -14.53
CA PHE A 380 -12.70 -13.01 -15.08
C PHE A 380 -11.74 -11.88 -14.69
N VAL A 381 -10.46 -12.24 -14.62
CA VAL A 381 -9.34 -11.28 -14.59
C VAL A 381 -8.56 -11.40 -15.88
N SER A 382 -8.34 -10.27 -16.56
CA SER A 382 -7.51 -10.18 -17.76
C SER A 382 -6.43 -9.14 -17.58
N ILE A 383 -5.18 -9.48 -17.88
CA ILE A 383 -4.01 -8.63 -17.67
C ILE A 383 -3.17 -8.64 -18.94
N VAL A 384 -2.77 -7.46 -19.40
CA VAL A 384 -1.78 -7.26 -20.47
C VAL A 384 -0.77 -6.23 -19.98
N MET A 385 0.51 -6.57 -20.09
CA MET A 385 1.63 -5.74 -19.67
C MET A 385 2.60 -5.54 -20.83
N GLY A 386 3.16 -4.34 -20.94
CA GLY A 386 4.27 -4.10 -21.85
C GLY A 386 3.88 -3.72 -23.29
N ALA A 387 2.61 -3.41 -23.59
CA ALA A 387 2.20 -3.07 -24.95
C ALA A 387 2.89 -1.79 -25.46
N SER A 388 3.32 -1.82 -26.73
CA SER A 388 4.08 -0.72 -27.34
C SER A 388 3.23 0.53 -27.60
N SER A 389 1.91 0.37 -27.74
CA SER A 389 0.97 1.49 -27.86
C SER A 389 -0.34 1.20 -27.12
N LYS A 390 -1.16 2.24 -26.88
CA LYS A 390 -2.49 2.05 -26.31
C LYS A 390 -3.40 1.30 -27.27
N GLU A 391 -3.33 1.57 -28.54
CA GLU A 391 -4.13 0.89 -29.57
C GLU A 391 -3.86 -0.62 -29.53
N LEU A 392 -2.59 -1.02 -29.49
CA LEU A 392 -2.19 -2.42 -29.38
C LEU A 392 -2.68 -3.04 -28.08
N LEU A 393 -2.51 -2.34 -26.93
CA LEU A 393 -2.99 -2.80 -25.65
C LEU A 393 -4.47 -3.18 -25.66
N TYR A 394 -5.33 -2.30 -26.22
CA TYR A 394 -6.78 -2.57 -26.28
C TYR A 394 -7.15 -3.61 -27.34
N GLN A 395 -6.37 -3.74 -28.42
CA GLN A 395 -6.53 -4.81 -29.39
C GLN A 395 -6.23 -6.18 -28.78
N GLU A 396 -5.11 -6.30 -28.09
CA GLU A 396 -4.68 -7.53 -27.41
C GLU A 396 -5.61 -7.90 -26.26
N MET A 397 -5.99 -6.91 -25.46
CA MET A 397 -6.97 -7.10 -24.38
C MET A 397 -8.31 -7.59 -24.95
N SER A 398 -8.81 -6.99 -26.04
CA SER A 398 -10.04 -7.45 -26.67
C SER A 398 -9.92 -8.90 -27.20
N SER A 399 -8.77 -9.27 -27.76
CA SER A 399 -8.52 -10.66 -28.22
C SER A 399 -8.55 -11.66 -27.05
N LEU A 400 -8.05 -11.29 -25.88
CA LEU A 400 -8.20 -12.11 -24.66
C LEU A 400 -9.67 -12.22 -24.26
N LEU A 401 -10.37 -11.09 -24.17
CA LEU A 401 -11.75 -11.01 -23.69
C LEU A 401 -12.76 -11.71 -24.62
N GLU A 402 -12.50 -11.85 -25.93
CA GLU A 402 -13.34 -12.62 -26.85
C GLU A 402 -13.48 -14.08 -26.44
N ASN A 403 -12.52 -14.62 -25.69
CA ASN A 403 -12.52 -16.04 -25.28
C ASN A 403 -13.37 -16.33 -24.04
N ILE A 404 -13.80 -15.31 -23.26
CA ILE A 404 -14.54 -15.58 -22.01
C ILE A 404 -16.00 -16.02 -22.22
N ASN A 405 -16.56 -15.87 -23.43
CA ASN A 405 -17.89 -16.35 -23.76
C ASN A 405 -17.90 -17.74 -24.39
N THR A 406 -16.72 -18.37 -24.52
CA THR A 406 -16.59 -19.74 -25.12
C THR A 406 -16.59 -20.82 -24.03
N VAL A 407 -16.69 -20.46 -22.77
CA VAL A 407 -16.59 -21.35 -21.59
C VAL A 407 -17.97 -21.53 -20.96
#